data_da708284661c2b8b0efbcb761899a0ea
#
_entry.id   da708284661c2b8b0efbcb761899a0ea
#
_cell.length_a   1.000
_cell.length_b   1.000
_cell.length_c   1.000
_cell.angle_alpha   90.00
_cell.angle_beta   90.00
_cell.angle_gamma   90.00
#
_symmetry.space_group_name_H-M   'P 1'
#
loop_
_entity.id
_entity.type
_entity.pdbx_description
1 polymer ?
#
loop_
_entity_poly.entity_id
_entity_poly.type
_entity_poly.pdbx_seq_one_letter_code
_entity_poly.pdbx_strand_id
1 'polypeptide(L)'
;MKRAGIFLFFDPQGLVDDYIVECLTSLREYLDEILVVSNSPLDDTARERLLKGATEVFERENTGFDVGGYHDGIARFGWDRLGQIDELILFNYT
;
A
#
# COMPACT_ATOMS: atom_id res chain seq x y z
N MET A 1 -4.34 14.89 14.03
CA MET A 1 -3.11 14.23 13.52
C MET A 1 -3.45 13.40 12.31
N LYS A 2 -2.72 13.59 11.23
CA LYS A 2 -2.92 12.79 10.00
C LYS A 2 -1.87 11.71 9.89
N ARG A 3 -2.30 10.45 9.81
CA ARG A 3 -1.43 9.28 9.68
C ARG A 3 -1.67 8.59 8.36
N ALA A 4 -0.60 8.23 7.68
CA ALA A 4 -0.67 7.50 6.42
C ALA A 4 0.27 6.31 6.44
N GLY A 5 -0.07 5.28 5.66
CA GLY A 5 0.75 4.10 5.55
C GLY A 5 1.09 3.79 4.11
N ILE A 6 2.27 3.22 3.89
CA ILE A 6 2.65 2.62 2.62
C ILE A 6 2.81 1.13 2.88
N PHE A 7 2.00 0.34 2.21
CA PHE A 7 1.97 -1.12 2.36
C PHE A 7 2.54 -1.74 1.09
N LEU A 8 3.66 -2.44 1.23
CA LEU A 8 4.25 -3.16 0.11
C LEU A 8 3.63 -4.55 0.03
N PHE A 9 3.09 -4.86 -1.13
CA PHE A 9 2.47 -6.15 -1.39
C PHE A 9 3.20 -6.88 -2.49
N PHE A 10 3.53 -8.15 -2.23
CA PHE A 10 4.06 -9.04 -3.26
C PHE A 10 3.49 -10.43 -3.05
N ASP A 11 2.88 -10.98 -4.10
CA ASP A 11 2.47 -12.37 -4.18
C ASP A 11 2.79 -12.85 -5.59
N PRO A 12 3.49 -13.99 -5.75
CA PRO A 12 3.88 -14.46 -7.09
C PRO A 12 2.70 -14.64 -8.05
N GLN A 13 1.50 -14.90 -7.53
CA GLN A 13 0.30 -15.10 -8.34
C GLN A 13 -0.64 -13.91 -8.30
N GLY A 14 -0.28 -12.84 -7.57
CA GLY A 14 -1.12 -11.68 -7.44
C GLY A 14 -2.41 -11.93 -6.65
N LEU A 15 -2.39 -12.91 -5.76
CA LEU A 15 -3.57 -13.26 -4.97
C LEU A 15 -3.67 -12.43 -3.70
N VAL A 16 -4.85 -11.86 -3.48
CA VAL A 16 -5.14 -11.08 -2.28
C VAL A 16 -6.13 -11.90 -1.45
N ASP A 17 -5.64 -12.51 -0.37
CA ASP A 17 -6.47 -13.35 0.48
C ASP A 17 -7.20 -12.52 1.57
N ASP A 18 -8.07 -13.20 2.31
CA ASP A 18 -8.88 -12.53 3.33
C ASP A 18 -8.03 -11.94 4.46
N TYR A 19 -6.90 -12.57 4.78
CA TYR A 19 -5.99 -12.07 5.80
C TYR A 19 -5.45 -10.69 5.46
N ILE A 20 -5.07 -10.48 4.20
CA ILE A 20 -4.57 -9.18 3.72
C ILE A 20 -5.67 -8.13 3.84
N VAL A 21 -6.89 -8.47 3.42
CA VAL A 21 -8.03 -7.55 3.51
C VAL A 21 -8.30 -7.17 4.96
N GLU A 22 -8.32 -8.15 5.87
CA GLU A 22 -8.51 -7.89 7.30
C GLU A 22 -7.41 -7.02 7.87
N CYS A 23 -6.16 -7.26 7.48
CA CYS A 23 -5.03 -6.47 7.94
C CYS A 23 -5.18 -5.01 7.51
N LEU A 24 -5.50 -4.77 6.25
CA LEU A 24 -5.67 -3.42 5.73
C LEU A 24 -6.87 -2.70 6.36
N THR A 25 -8.00 -3.39 6.52
CA THR A 25 -9.18 -2.78 7.12
C THR A 25 -8.96 -2.44 8.59
N SER A 26 -8.22 -3.28 9.32
CA SER A 26 -7.85 -2.99 10.70
C SER A 26 -6.93 -1.79 10.80
N LEU A 27 -5.95 -1.69 9.89
CA LEU A 27 -5.03 -0.56 9.88
C LEU A 27 -5.73 0.75 9.53
N ARG A 28 -6.79 0.71 8.71
CA ARG A 28 -7.54 1.92 8.38
C ARG A 28 -8.25 2.53 9.58
N GLU A 29 -8.45 1.78 10.65
CA GLU A 29 -9.00 2.35 11.88
C GLU A 29 -8.03 3.34 12.54
N TYR A 30 -6.73 3.17 12.28
CA TYR A 30 -5.68 3.99 12.87
C TYR A 30 -5.04 4.95 11.87
N LEU A 31 -5.17 4.68 10.57
CA LEU A 31 -4.54 5.45 9.50
C LEU A 31 -5.58 6.13 8.63
N ASP A 32 -5.37 7.41 8.34
CA ASP A 32 -6.27 8.17 7.49
C ASP A 32 -6.17 7.75 6.03
N GLU A 33 -4.97 7.35 5.60
CA GLU A 33 -4.71 6.90 4.23
C GLU A 33 -3.79 5.70 4.24
N ILE A 34 -4.01 4.77 3.33
CA ILE A 34 -3.10 3.66 3.06
C ILE A 34 -2.88 3.56 1.56
N LEU A 35 -1.63 3.71 1.13
CA LEU A 35 -1.23 3.44 -0.24
C LEU A 35 -0.65 2.04 -0.31
N VAL A 36 -1.25 1.19 -1.11
CA VAL A 36 -0.68 -0.14 -1.41
C VAL A 36 0.19 -0.01 -2.65
N VAL A 37 1.45 -0.40 -2.53
CA VAL A 37 2.37 -0.49 -3.66
C VAL A 37 2.55 -1.98 -3.94
N SER A 38 2.05 -2.44 -5.08
CA SER A 38 2.13 -3.85 -5.45
C SER A 38 3.29 -4.09 -6.41
N ASN A 39 4.16 -5.02 -6.04
CA ASN A 39 5.22 -5.53 -6.91
C ASN A 39 4.72 -6.71 -7.75
N SER A 40 3.42 -6.99 -7.71
CA SER A 40 2.78 -8.07 -8.47
C SER A 40 1.74 -7.49 -9.40
N PRO A 41 1.56 -8.06 -10.60
CA PRO A 41 0.41 -7.69 -11.42
C PRO A 41 -0.88 -8.06 -10.69
N LEU A 42 -1.87 -7.19 -10.75
CA LEU A 42 -3.16 -7.38 -10.07
C LEU A 42 -4.27 -7.43 -11.10
N ASP A 43 -5.17 -8.41 -10.99
CA ASP A 43 -6.40 -8.38 -11.76
C ASP A 43 -7.43 -7.45 -11.07
N ASP A 44 -8.58 -7.26 -11.70
CA ASP A 44 -9.59 -6.36 -11.17
C ASP A 44 -10.11 -6.81 -9.81
N THR A 45 -10.26 -8.12 -9.61
CA THR A 45 -10.73 -8.69 -8.35
C THR A 45 -9.72 -8.42 -7.23
N ALA A 46 -8.42 -8.64 -7.49
CA ALA A 46 -7.38 -8.39 -6.51
C ALA A 46 -7.33 -6.92 -6.12
N ARG A 47 -7.41 -6.02 -7.12
CA ARG A 47 -7.41 -4.58 -6.87
C ARG A 47 -8.61 -4.16 -6.03
N GLU A 48 -9.79 -4.67 -6.34
CA GLU A 48 -10.99 -4.37 -5.57
C GLU A 48 -10.86 -4.83 -4.11
N ARG A 49 -10.28 -6.01 -3.91
CA ARG A 49 -10.09 -6.53 -2.56
C ARG A 49 -9.13 -5.65 -1.75
N LEU A 50 -8.04 -5.21 -2.36
CA LEU A 50 -7.11 -4.29 -1.69
C LEU A 50 -7.78 -2.96 -1.37
N LEU A 51 -8.62 -2.46 -2.25
CA LEU A 51 -9.30 -1.18 -2.05
C LEU A 51 -10.38 -1.22 -0.96
N LYS A 52 -10.71 -2.38 -0.41
CA LYS A 52 -11.59 -2.44 0.76
C LYS A 52 -10.95 -1.79 1.98
N GLY A 53 -9.63 -1.84 2.11
CA GLY A 53 -8.90 -1.20 3.20
C GLY A 53 -7.99 -0.07 2.75
N ALA A 54 -7.42 -0.15 1.56
CA ALA A 54 -6.51 0.85 1.04
C ALA A 54 -7.28 2.03 0.42
N THR A 55 -6.69 3.21 0.49
CA THR A 55 -7.24 4.39 -0.19
C THR A 55 -6.76 4.49 -1.63
N GLU A 56 -5.61 3.88 -1.93
CA GLU A 56 -5.03 3.92 -3.28
C GLU A 56 -4.19 2.67 -3.49
N VAL A 57 -4.20 2.14 -4.71
CA VAL A 57 -3.39 0.97 -5.09
C VAL A 57 -2.57 1.34 -6.31
N PHE A 58 -1.28 1.08 -6.25
CA PHE A 58 -0.33 1.39 -7.31
C PHE A 58 0.49 0.15 -7.63
N GLU A 59 0.56 -0.25 -8.91
CA GLU A 59 1.38 -1.36 -9.35
C GLU A 59 2.72 -0.84 -9.87
N ARG A 60 3.79 -1.58 -9.58
CA ARG A 60 5.12 -1.29 -10.11
C ARG A 60 5.81 -2.58 -10.53
N GLU A 61 6.84 -2.45 -11.36
CA GLU A 61 7.69 -3.59 -11.67
C GLU A 61 8.46 -4.01 -10.41
N ASN A 62 8.64 -5.32 -10.24
CA ASN A 62 9.33 -5.86 -9.07
C ASN A 62 10.84 -5.68 -9.21
N THR A 63 11.29 -4.43 -9.03
CA THR A 63 12.70 -4.07 -9.04
C THR A 63 13.02 -3.25 -7.80
N GLY A 64 14.25 -3.36 -7.29
CA GLY A 64 14.68 -2.58 -6.12
C GLY A 64 14.13 -3.06 -4.80
N PHE A 65 13.44 -4.18 -4.79
CA PHE A 65 12.89 -4.81 -3.58
C PHE A 65 12.11 -3.80 -2.72
N ASP A 66 12.17 -3.94 -1.39
CA ASP A 66 11.39 -3.11 -0.47
C ASP A 66 11.80 -1.64 -0.52
N VAL A 67 13.10 -1.37 -0.66
CA VAL A 67 13.61 0.01 -0.71
C VAL A 67 13.03 0.74 -1.92
N GLY A 68 13.04 0.10 -3.09
CA GLY A 68 12.47 0.68 -4.30
C GLY A 68 10.95 0.89 -4.17
N GLY A 69 10.25 -0.06 -3.55
CA GLY A 69 8.81 0.06 -3.33
C GLY A 69 8.45 1.24 -2.43
N TYR A 70 9.17 1.42 -1.33
CA TYR A 70 8.93 2.55 -0.45
C TYR A 70 9.28 3.87 -1.13
N HIS A 71 10.36 3.91 -1.88
CA HIS A 71 10.74 5.10 -2.65
C HIS A 71 9.63 5.49 -3.63
N ASP A 72 9.10 4.53 -4.36
CA ASP A 72 8.03 4.78 -5.32
C ASP A 72 6.74 5.20 -4.60
N GLY A 73 6.45 4.62 -3.44
CA GLY A 73 5.30 5.01 -2.64
C GLY A 73 5.40 6.44 -2.15
N ILE A 74 6.57 6.84 -1.67
CA ILE A 74 6.81 8.21 -1.22
C ILE A 74 6.68 9.18 -2.40
N ALA A 75 7.25 8.83 -3.56
CA ALA A 75 7.12 9.64 -4.76
C ALA A 75 5.66 9.76 -5.20
N ARG A 76 4.88 8.70 -5.06
CA ARG A 76 3.46 8.71 -5.42
C ARG A 76 2.66 9.66 -4.55
N PHE A 77 2.97 9.74 -3.24
CA PHE A 77 2.32 10.73 -2.37
C PHE A 77 2.65 12.16 -2.79
N GLY A 78 3.91 12.42 -3.18
CA GLY A 78 4.38 13.76 -3.52
C GLY A 78 4.66 14.61 -2.27
N TRP A 79 5.48 15.63 -2.46
CA TRP A 79 5.94 16.45 -1.35
C TRP A 79 4.81 17.21 -0.64
N ASP A 80 3.81 17.69 -1.40
CA ASP A 80 2.70 18.45 -0.81
C ASP A 80 1.88 17.59 0.14
N ARG A 81 1.57 16.36 -0.28
CA ARG A 81 0.81 15.44 0.58
C ARG A 81 1.64 15.02 1.79
N LEU A 82 2.93 14.75 1.60
CA LEU A 82 3.81 14.36 2.70
C LEU A 82 3.91 15.46 3.74
N GLY A 83 3.90 16.72 3.32
CA GLY A 83 3.93 17.86 4.24
C GLY A 83 2.69 17.96 5.12
N GLN A 84 1.59 17.29 4.73
CA GLN A 84 0.34 17.28 5.48
C GLN A 84 0.20 16.07 6.39
N ILE A 85 1.14 15.13 6.31
CA ILE A 85 1.11 13.88 7.09
C ILE A 85 1.98 14.05 8.33
N ASP A 86 1.43 13.76 9.50
CA ASP A 86 2.14 13.83 10.77
C ASP A 86 2.95 12.57 11.05
N GLU A 87 2.44 11.41 10.63
CA GLU A 87 3.14 10.13 10.75
C GLU A 87 3.02 9.35 9.46
N LEU A 88 4.14 8.81 8.99
CA LEU A 88 4.19 7.90 7.85
C LEU A 88 4.69 6.55 8.34
N ILE A 89 3.90 5.50 8.12
CA ILE A 89 4.22 4.15 8.56
C ILE A 89 4.50 3.28 7.34
N LEU A 90 5.62 2.56 7.38
CA LEU A 90 6.04 1.68 6.29
C LEU A 90 5.92 0.24 6.76
N PHE A 91 5.24 -0.60 6.00
CA PHE A 91 5.12 -2.01 6.33
C PHE A 91 4.97 -2.83 5.06
N ASN A 92 5.25 -4.14 5.14
CA ASN A 92 5.23 -4.99 3.97
C ASN A 92 4.59 -6.35 4.25
N TYR A 93 4.11 -6.95 3.18
CA TYR A 93 3.64 -8.32 3.13
C TYR A 93 4.34 -9.02 1.95
N THR A 94 5.15 -10.02 2.27
CA THR A 94 5.88 -10.79 1.25
C THR A 94 5.76 -12.30 1.51
#